data_5ec56e9aad994974fa891bedc57e6816
#
_entry.id   5ec56e9aad994974fa891bedc57e6816
#
_cell.length_a   1.000
_cell.length_b   1.000
_cell.length_c   1.000
_cell.angle_alpha   90.00
_cell.angle_beta   90.00
_cell.angle_gamma   90.00
#
_symmetry.space_group_name_H-M   'P 1'
#
loop_
_entity.id
_entity.type
_entity.pdbx_description
1 polymer ?
#
loop_
_entity_poly.entity_id
_entity_poly.type
_entity_poly.pdbx_seq_one_letter_code
_entity_poly.pdbx_strand_id
1 'polypeptide(L)'
;MTQNSQGRRGRPTNEALGQTIVDAAYKLFVELGFQATTLDKVAQRAKVSKLSIYRHFESKEALFSAAIADRCHQFAPQMFSESIDGSAEVQLLAVGSSLLRTLLSPDVRSVEAMVMADKKSQKSLSKLQYEGGPAYVIAQIEALLRQLHKNEVLDVPDPVASARLFAALFKGSDLLIIARFDPARAEDSKEIDSYCTSAVAMFIAAHGAKSEATA
;
A
#
# COMPACT_ATOMS: atom_id res chain seq x y z
N MET A 1 -30.81 -40.42 -19.56
CA MET A 1 -31.13 -39.82 -18.25
C MET A 1 -29.79 -39.50 -17.59
N THR A 2 -29.28 -38.31 -17.79
CA THR A 2 -28.00 -37.85 -17.24
C THR A 2 -28.31 -36.87 -16.09
N GLN A 3 -28.05 -37.34 -14.86
CA GLN A 3 -28.22 -36.52 -13.66
C GLN A 3 -27.12 -35.49 -13.57
N ASN A 4 -27.53 -34.23 -13.59
CA ASN A 4 -26.70 -33.05 -13.41
C ASN A 4 -26.48 -32.86 -11.90
N SER A 5 -25.35 -33.31 -11.37
CA SER A 5 -24.94 -33.07 -9.98
C SER A 5 -24.35 -31.64 -9.87
N GLN A 6 -25.23 -30.67 -9.61
CA GLN A 6 -24.79 -29.35 -9.13
C GLN A 6 -24.15 -29.54 -7.75
N GLY A 7 -22.80 -29.48 -7.70
CA GLY A 7 -22.02 -29.47 -6.49
C GLY A 7 -22.48 -28.34 -5.55
N ARG A 8 -23.00 -28.66 -4.36
CA ARG A 8 -23.20 -27.70 -3.27
C ARG A 8 -21.89 -27.00 -2.99
N ARG A 9 -21.80 -25.70 -3.31
CA ARG A 9 -20.70 -24.84 -2.85
C ARG A 9 -20.64 -24.96 -1.32
N GLY A 10 -19.55 -25.55 -0.80
CA GLY A 10 -19.32 -25.69 0.62
C GLY A 10 -19.33 -24.32 1.31
N ARG A 11 -19.70 -24.32 2.61
CA ARG A 11 -19.66 -23.11 3.45
C ARG A 11 -18.22 -22.52 3.39
N PRO A 12 -18.06 -21.20 3.10
CA PRO A 12 -16.75 -20.57 3.07
C PRO A 12 -15.98 -20.87 4.36
N THR A 13 -14.66 -21.05 4.26
CA THR A 13 -13.80 -21.16 5.43
C THR A 13 -13.88 -19.87 6.25
N ASN A 14 -13.53 -19.93 7.54
CA ASN A 14 -13.54 -18.75 8.41
C ASN A 14 -12.66 -17.61 7.86
N GLU A 15 -11.53 -17.97 7.27
CA GLU A 15 -10.59 -17.05 6.64
C GLU A 15 -11.16 -16.41 5.37
N ALA A 16 -11.74 -17.19 4.46
CA ALA A 16 -12.41 -16.67 3.27
C ALA A 16 -13.59 -15.74 3.59
N LEU A 17 -14.27 -15.99 4.72
CA LEU A 17 -15.34 -15.14 5.20
C LEU A 17 -14.77 -13.80 5.71
N GLY A 18 -13.67 -13.83 6.46
CA GLY A 18 -12.94 -12.62 6.91
C GLY A 18 -12.53 -11.76 5.73
N GLN A 19 -11.94 -12.35 4.68
CA GLN A 19 -11.56 -11.65 3.47
C GLN A 19 -12.75 -10.99 2.76
N THR A 20 -13.87 -11.70 2.64
CA THR A 20 -15.09 -11.16 2.03
C THR A 20 -15.61 -9.93 2.80
N ILE A 21 -15.51 -9.93 4.14
CA ILE A 21 -15.91 -8.81 4.99
C ILE A 21 -14.97 -7.62 4.77
N VAL A 22 -13.66 -7.86 4.74
CA VAL A 22 -12.62 -6.83 4.51
C VAL A 22 -12.81 -6.15 3.16
N ASP A 23 -13.01 -6.91 2.08
CA ASP A 23 -13.24 -6.39 0.73
C ASP A 23 -14.51 -5.52 0.65
N ALA A 24 -15.60 -6.00 1.27
CA ALA A 24 -16.86 -5.25 1.32
C ALA A 24 -16.72 -3.94 2.12
N ALA A 25 -15.99 -3.99 3.23
CA ALA A 25 -15.73 -2.83 4.08
C ALA A 25 -14.86 -1.79 3.35
N TYR A 26 -13.76 -2.20 2.71
CA TYR A 26 -12.89 -1.31 1.95
C TYR A 26 -13.68 -0.52 0.90
N LYS A 27 -14.46 -1.21 0.08
CA LYS A 27 -15.31 -0.58 -0.95
C LYS A 27 -16.28 0.45 -0.35
N LEU A 28 -16.90 0.12 0.79
CA LEU A 28 -17.81 1.03 1.46
C LEU A 28 -17.10 2.24 2.08
N PHE A 29 -15.90 2.06 2.63
CA PHE A 29 -15.09 3.16 3.13
C PHE A 29 -14.71 4.13 2.01
N VAL A 30 -14.29 3.63 0.86
CA VAL A 30 -13.98 4.46 -0.31
C VAL A 30 -15.21 5.18 -0.86
N GLU A 31 -16.36 4.48 -0.97
CA GLU A 31 -17.58 5.02 -1.56
C GLU A 31 -18.32 6.01 -0.66
N LEU A 32 -18.43 5.71 0.64
CA LEU A 32 -19.28 6.44 1.58
C LEU A 32 -18.51 7.24 2.63
N GLY A 33 -17.24 6.98 2.78
CA GLY A 33 -16.43 7.49 3.88
C GLY A 33 -16.59 6.68 5.17
N PHE A 34 -15.73 6.95 6.14
CA PHE A 34 -15.69 6.19 7.40
C PHE A 34 -16.98 6.34 8.22
N GLN A 35 -17.48 7.57 8.41
CA GLN A 35 -18.64 7.81 9.27
C GLN A 35 -19.92 7.18 8.72
N ALA A 36 -20.19 7.32 7.42
CA ALA A 36 -21.40 6.81 6.80
C ALA A 36 -21.37 5.29 6.56
N THR A 37 -20.22 4.65 6.67
CA THR A 37 -20.07 3.20 6.64
C THR A 37 -20.45 2.62 7.99
N THR A 38 -21.47 1.77 8.02
CA THR A 38 -21.92 1.04 9.22
C THR A 38 -21.66 -0.46 9.05
N LEU A 39 -21.51 -1.19 10.17
CA LEU A 39 -21.35 -2.64 10.12
C LEU A 39 -22.57 -3.35 9.50
N ASP A 40 -23.77 -2.76 9.58
CA ASP A 40 -24.97 -3.27 8.91
C ASP A 40 -24.84 -3.19 7.38
N LYS A 41 -24.34 -2.07 6.84
CA LYS A 41 -24.05 -1.93 5.41
C LYS A 41 -22.97 -2.91 4.95
N VAL A 42 -21.93 -3.12 5.77
CA VAL A 42 -20.89 -4.11 5.48
C VAL A 42 -21.49 -5.52 5.46
N ALA A 43 -22.30 -5.89 6.46
CA ALA A 43 -22.97 -7.17 6.52
C ALA A 43 -23.83 -7.43 5.28
N GLN A 44 -24.62 -6.44 4.89
CA GLN A 44 -25.46 -6.49 3.69
C GLN A 44 -24.63 -6.69 2.41
N ARG A 45 -23.55 -5.90 2.23
CA ARG A 45 -22.67 -6.00 1.05
C ARG A 45 -21.92 -7.30 0.99
N ALA A 46 -21.39 -7.77 2.13
CA ALA A 46 -20.68 -9.04 2.25
C ALA A 46 -21.60 -10.27 2.23
N LYS A 47 -22.92 -10.05 2.30
CA LYS A 47 -23.95 -11.11 2.43
C LYS A 47 -23.72 -12.03 3.63
N VAL A 48 -23.35 -11.43 4.76
CA VAL A 48 -23.12 -12.13 6.04
C VAL A 48 -23.98 -11.56 7.15
N SER A 49 -24.07 -12.26 8.30
CA SER A 49 -24.70 -11.69 9.48
C SER A 49 -23.79 -10.66 10.16
N LYS A 50 -24.37 -9.66 10.84
CA LYS A 50 -23.61 -8.72 11.67
C LYS A 50 -22.81 -9.44 12.76
N LEU A 51 -23.35 -10.54 13.29
CA LEU A 51 -22.65 -11.40 14.25
C LEU A 51 -21.38 -12.01 13.65
N SER A 52 -21.40 -12.36 12.36
CA SER A 52 -20.21 -12.85 11.66
C SER A 52 -19.12 -11.78 11.61
N ILE A 53 -19.46 -10.51 11.42
CA ILE A 53 -18.48 -9.40 11.46
C ILE A 53 -17.86 -9.28 12.85
N TYR A 54 -18.68 -9.27 13.93
CA TYR A 54 -18.17 -9.16 15.30
C TYR A 54 -17.30 -10.34 15.75
N ARG A 55 -17.42 -11.52 15.10
CA ARG A 55 -16.53 -12.66 15.34
C ARG A 55 -15.12 -12.46 14.75
N HIS A 56 -14.99 -11.61 13.75
CA HIS A 56 -13.71 -11.33 13.08
C HIS A 56 -13.09 -9.99 13.51
N PHE A 57 -13.92 -9.00 13.80
CA PHE A 57 -13.49 -7.63 14.05
C PHE A 57 -14.23 -7.04 15.25
N GLU A 58 -13.47 -6.58 16.24
CA GLU A 58 -13.99 -6.00 17.49
C GLU A 58 -14.73 -4.68 17.28
N SER A 59 -14.35 -3.91 16.26
CA SER A 59 -14.88 -2.57 15.99
C SER A 59 -14.82 -2.23 14.50
N LYS A 60 -15.47 -1.12 14.14
CA LYS A 60 -15.36 -0.55 12.79
C LYS A 60 -13.94 -0.05 12.50
N GLU A 61 -13.26 0.48 13.50
CA GLU A 61 -11.87 0.91 13.46
C GLU A 61 -10.92 -0.27 13.19
N ALA A 62 -11.11 -1.40 13.88
CA ALA A 62 -10.34 -2.62 13.62
C ALA A 62 -10.57 -3.16 12.21
N LEU A 63 -11.82 -3.11 11.72
CA LEU A 63 -12.16 -3.48 10.36
C LEU A 63 -11.53 -2.52 9.33
N PHE A 64 -11.51 -1.22 9.61
CA PHE A 64 -10.84 -0.24 8.76
C PHE A 64 -9.33 -0.50 8.68
N SER A 65 -8.67 -0.70 9.81
CA SER A 65 -7.24 -1.04 9.87
C SER A 65 -6.94 -2.31 9.07
N ALA A 66 -7.74 -3.37 9.25
CA ALA A 66 -7.61 -4.61 8.49
C ALA A 66 -7.80 -4.41 6.98
N ALA A 67 -8.75 -3.57 6.58
CA ALA A 67 -9.00 -3.25 5.18
C ALA A 67 -7.83 -2.49 4.52
N ILE A 68 -7.19 -1.59 5.25
CA ILE A 68 -5.98 -0.89 4.78
C ILE A 68 -4.80 -1.87 4.69
N ALA A 69 -4.57 -2.68 5.74
CA ALA A 69 -3.49 -3.66 5.79
C ALA A 69 -3.60 -4.68 4.64
N ASP A 70 -4.80 -5.18 4.39
CA ASP A 70 -5.08 -6.12 3.31
C ASP A 70 -4.68 -5.54 1.94
N ARG A 71 -5.06 -4.30 1.64
CA ARG A 71 -4.66 -3.64 0.40
C ARG A 71 -3.16 -3.48 0.28
N CYS A 72 -2.48 -3.06 1.33
CA CYS A 72 -1.03 -2.94 1.32
C CYS A 72 -0.35 -4.29 1.13
N HIS A 73 -0.85 -5.35 1.78
CA HIS A 73 -0.32 -6.70 1.60
C HIS A 73 -0.58 -7.28 0.20
N GLN A 74 -1.61 -6.84 -0.50
CA GLN A 74 -1.86 -7.24 -1.89
C GLN A 74 -0.89 -6.54 -2.87
N PHE A 75 -0.51 -5.29 -2.61
CA PHE A 75 0.40 -4.53 -3.47
C PHE A 75 1.88 -4.77 -3.17
N ALA A 76 2.25 -4.96 -1.90
CA ALA A 76 3.64 -5.09 -1.48
C ALA A 76 4.38 -6.27 -2.13
N PRO A 77 3.84 -7.50 -2.25
CA PRO A 77 4.53 -8.59 -2.93
C PRO A 77 4.88 -8.26 -4.38
N GLN A 78 4.03 -7.51 -5.08
CA GLN A 78 4.30 -7.07 -6.44
C GLN A 78 5.42 -6.02 -6.49
N MET A 79 5.46 -5.10 -5.51
CA MET A 79 6.54 -4.11 -5.38
C MET A 79 7.91 -4.73 -5.21
N PHE A 80 8.00 -5.83 -4.45
CA PHE A 80 9.27 -6.40 -4.02
C PHE A 80 9.65 -7.69 -4.76
N SER A 81 8.72 -8.33 -5.49
CA SER A 81 9.00 -9.57 -6.23
C SER A 81 9.84 -9.35 -7.49
N GLU A 82 9.65 -8.23 -8.17
CA GLU A 82 10.44 -7.86 -9.34
C GLU A 82 11.86 -7.39 -8.97
N SER A 83 12.10 -7.11 -7.69
CA SER A 83 13.36 -6.58 -7.18
C SER A 83 14.40 -7.64 -6.77
N ILE A 84 14.10 -8.94 -6.93
CA ILE A 84 15.00 -10.01 -6.42
C ILE A 84 16.21 -10.19 -7.31
N ASP A 85 16.09 -9.98 -8.63
CA ASP A 85 17.18 -10.14 -9.60
C ASP A 85 17.51 -8.82 -10.29
N GLY A 86 18.72 -8.32 -10.11
CA GLY A 86 19.22 -7.13 -10.79
C GLY A 86 20.11 -6.22 -9.94
N SER A 87 20.61 -5.14 -10.54
CA SER A 87 21.37 -4.11 -9.83
C SER A 87 20.52 -3.39 -8.78
N ALA A 88 21.16 -2.72 -7.81
CA ALA A 88 20.43 -1.89 -6.85
C ALA A 88 19.51 -0.86 -7.54
N GLU A 89 19.94 -0.31 -8.67
CA GLU A 89 19.15 0.63 -9.45
C GLU A 89 17.85 -0.01 -9.96
N VAL A 90 17.92 -1.19 -10.55
CA VAL A 90 16.75 -1.93 -11.05
C VAL A 90 15.79 -2.24 -9.90
N GLN A 91 16.30 -2.73 -8.78
CA GLN A 91 15.50 -3.06 -7.61
C GLN A 91 14.81 -1.82 -7.02
N LEU A 92 15.54 -0.74 -6.81
CA LEU A 92 15.00 0.50 -6.25
C LEU A 92 14.03 1.18 -7.22
N LEU A 93 14.30 1.11 -8.53
CA LEU A 93 13.38 1.66 -9.55
C LEU A 93 12.05 0.90 -9.58
N ALA A 94 12.09 -0.42 -9.49
CA ALA A 94 10.88 -1.25 -9.42
C ALA A 94 10.03 -0.89 -8.18
N VAL A 95 10.67 -0.80 -7.01
CA VAL A 95 10.00 -0.41 -5.75
C VAL A 95 9.44 1.00 -5.83
N GLY A 96 10.24 1.98 -6.28
CA GLY A 96 9.84 3.38 -6.38
C GLY A 96 8.69 3.60 -7.36
N SER A 97 8.77 3.00 -8.54
CA SER A 97 7.73 3.08 -9.57
C SER A 97 6.42 2.45 -9.10
N SER A 98 6.47 1.27 -8.48
CA SER A 98 5.30 0.61 -7.92
C SER A 98 4.69 1.43 -6.78
N LEU A 99 5.52 2.01 -5.89
CA LEU A 99 5.07 2.87 -4.80
C LEU A 99 4.37 4.12 -5.33
N LEU A 100 4.96 4.84 -6.30
CA LEU A 100 4.36 6.05 -6.86
C LEU A 100 3.04 5.76 -7.57
N ARG A 101 2.98 4.70 -8.39
CA ARG A 101 1.74 4.27 -9.05
C ARG A 101 0.65 3.90 -8.04
N THR A 102 1.02 3.24 -6.94
CA THR A 102 0.08 2.92 -5.84
C THR A 102 -0.44 4.20 -5.18
N LEU A 103 0.43 5.16 -4.88
CA LEU A 103 0.04 6.46 -4.28
C LEU A 103 -0.86 7.28 -5.22
N LEU A 104 -0.64 7.20 -6.54
CA LEU A 104 -1.45 7.87 -7.55
C LEU A 104 -2.80 7.17 -7.79
N SER A 105 -2.97 5.92 -7.36
CA SER A 105 -4.21 5.18 -7.60
C SER A 105 -5.43 5.88 -7.00
N PRO A 106 -6.59 5.87 -7.69
CA PRO A 106 -7.81 6.49 -7.21
C PRO A 106 -8.24 5.98 -5.83
N ASP A 107 -8.04 4.69 -5.56
CA ASP A 107 -8.41 4.05 -4.30
C ASP A 107 -7.61 4.63 -3.12
N VAL A 108 -6.28 4.69 -3.22
CA VAL A 108 -5.41 5.24 -2.16
C VAL A 108 -5.71 6.71 -1.92
N ARG A 109 -5.86 7.49 -2.99
CA ARG A 109 -6.20 8.91 -2.91
C ARG A 109 -7.57 9.15 -2.27
N SER A 110 -8.56 8.30 -2.56
CA SER A 110 -9.89 8.38 -1.96
C SER A 110 -9.84 8.08 -0.45
N VAL A 111 -9.05 7.10 -0.02
CA VAL A 111 -8.84 6.81 1.40
C VAL A 111 -8.16 7.99 2.11
N GLU A 112 -7.11 8.57 1.52
CA GLU A 112 -6.43 9.75 2.09
C GLU A 112 -7.40 10.93 2.21
N ALA A 113 -8.16 11.23 1.16
CA ALA A 113 -9.15 12.30 1.16
C ALA A 113 -10.24 12.07 2.24
N MET A 114 -10.73 10.84 2.37
CA MET A 114 -11.68 10.45 3.39
C MET A 114 -11.14 10.68 4.81
N VAL A 115 -9.92 10.24 5.09
CA VAL A 115 -9.28 10.42 6.41
C VAL A 115 -9.10 11.90 6.72
N MET A 116 -8.68 12.71 5.75
CA MET A 116 -8.48 14.15 5.91
C MET A 116 -9.80 14.93 6.10
N ALA A 117 -10.90 14.47 5.50
CA ALA A 117 -12.21 15.08 5.61
C ALA A 117 -12.90 14.79 6.96
N ASP A 118 -12.58 13.69 7.61
CA ASP A 118 -13.19 13.30 8.89
C ASP A 118 -12.51 14.01 10.08
N LYS A 119 -12.81 15.29 10.26
CA LYS A 119 -12.20 16.11 11.32
C LYS A 119 -12.37 15.53 12.74
N LYS A 120 -13.44 14.77 12.98
CA LYS A 120 -13.73 14.20 14.30
C LYS A 120 -12.81 13.04 14.64
N SER A 121 -12.55 12.17 13.66
CA SER A 121 -11.79 10.94 13.84
C SER A 121 -10.41 10.98 13.13
N GLN A 122 -10.04 12.12 12.53
CA GLN A 122 -8.84 12.27 11.70
C GLN A 122 -7.59 11.72 12.39
N LYS A 123 -7.34 12.07 13.65
CA LYS A 123 -6.15 11.62 14.39
C LYS A 123 -6.10 10.10 14.52
N SER A 124 -7.21 9.46 14.91
CA SER A 124 -7.27 8.00 15.07
C SER A 124 -7.20 7.28 13.71
N LEU A 125 -7.95 7.77 12.70
CA LEU A 125 -7.94 7.19 11.37
C LEU A 125 -6.57 7.33 10.68
N SER A 126 -5.90 8.48 10.81
CA SER A 126 -4.54 8.67 10.29
C SER A 126 -3.54 7.71 10.92
N LYS A 127 -3.66 7.45 12.24
CA LYS A 127 -2.83 6.45 12.92
C LYS A 127 -3.08 5.05 12.37
N LEU A 128 -4.34 4.63 12.29
CA LEU A 128 -4.73 3.31 11.78
C LEU A 128 -4.31 3.12 10.31
N GLN A 129 -4.49 4.16 9.49
CA GLN A 129 -4.05 4.14 8.10
C GLN A 129 -2.53 3.99 7.99
N TYR A 130 -1.77 4.75 8.78
CA TYR A 130 -0.30 4.68 8.78
C TYR A 130 0.21 3.31 9.22
N GLU A 131 -0.32 2.78 10.33
CA GLU A 131 0.07 1.48 10.89
C GLU A 131 -0.32 0.31 9.98
N GLY A 132 -1.51 0.38 9.35
CA GLY A 132 -1.99 -0.65 8.44
C GLY A 132 -1.32 -0.66 7.06
N GLY A 133 -0.73 0.46 6.63
CA GLY A 133 -0.21 0.59 5.26
C GLY A 133 1.22 1.10 5.19
N PRO A 134 1.46 2.40 5.24
CA PRO A 134 2.77 3.00 5.02
C PRO A 134 3.88 2.43 5.89
N ALA A 135 3.61 2.13 7.17
CA ALA A 135 4.59 1.55 8.08
C ALA A 135 5.10 0.19 7.58
N TYR A 136 4.20 -0.65 7.06
CA TYR A 136 4.57 -1.94 6.49
C TYR A 136 5.47 -1.78 5.24
N VAL A 137 5.08 -0.90 4.31
CA VAL A 137 5.88 -0.64 3.08
C VAL A 137 7.28 -0.10 3.44
N ILE A 138 7.36 0.84 4.40
CA ILE A 138 8.65 1.37 4.87
C ILE A 138 9.52 0.26 5.47
N ALA A 139 8.94 -0.67 6.23
CA ALA A 139 9.68 -1.81 6.79
C ALA A 139 10.21 -2.76 5.70
N GLN A 140 9.47 -2.96 4.60
CA GLN A 140 9.95 -3.75 3.46
C GLN A 140 11.09 -3.05 2.72
N ILE A 141 11.01 -1.72 2.53
CA ILE A 141 12.10 -0.92 1.96
C ILE A 141 13.34 -1.00 2.86
N GLU A 142 13.17 -0.89 4.18
CA GLU A 142 14.27 -1.04 5.14
C GLU A 142 14.96 -2.40 5.01
N ALA A 143 14.19 -3.49 4.90
CA ALA A 143 14.72 -4.83 4.73
C ALA A 143 15.55 -4.94 3.44
N LEU A 144 15.05 -4.40 2.32
CA LEU A 144 15.79 -4.34 1.06
C LEU A 144 17.10 -3.55 1.20
N LEU A 145 17.05 -2.36 1.80
CA LEU A 145 18.24 -1.52 1.97
C LEU A 145 19.28 -2.18 2.89
N ARG A 146 18.87 -2.88 3.95
CA ARG A 146 19.76 -3.68 4.79
C ARG A 146 20.45 -4.79 4.00
N GLN A 147 19.72 -5.45 3.10
CA GLN A 147 20.29 -6.48 2.24
C GLN A 147 21.31 -5.89 1.27
N LEU A 148 21.00 -4.77 0.60
CA LEU A 148 21.91 -4.09 -0.31
C LEU A 148 23.18 -3.60 0.40
N HIS A 149 23.05 -3.09 1.62
CA HIS A 149 24.18 -2.69 2.46
C HIS A 149 25.06 -3.89 2.88
N LYS A 150 24.42 -4.97 3.34
CA LYS A 150 25.13 -6.20 3.73
C LYS A 150 25.91 -6.84 2.56
N ASN A 151 25.40 -6.72 1.36
CA ASN A 151 26.02 -7.22 0.13
C ASN A 151 27.02 -6.22 -0.47
N GLU A 152 27.35 -5.12 0.25
CA GLU A 152 28.28 -4.08 -0.19
C GLU A 152 27.91 -3.39 -1.52
N VAL A 153 26.62 -3.47 -1.92
CA VAL A 153 26.12 -2.86 -3.16
C VAL A 153 25.86 -1.36 -2.94
N LEU A 154 25.35 -0.99 -1.75
CA LEU A 154 25.11 0.40 -1.33
C LEU A 154 25.66 0.62 0.09
N ASP A 155 26.18 1.82 0.34
CA ASP A 155 26.54 2.26 1.69
C ASP A 155 25.32 2.90 2.37
N VAL A 156 24.61 2.14 3.18
CA VAL A 156 23.41 2.57 3.90
C VAL A 156 23.64 2.40 5.41
N PRO A 157 24.34 3.34 6.07
CA PRO A 157 24.70 3.20 7.49
C PRO A 157 23.47 3.25 8.42
N ASP A 158 22.40 3.94 8.03
CA ASP A 158 21.12 3.98 8.74
C ASP A 158 19.96 3.56 7.80
N PRO A 159 19.69 2.24 7.67
CA PRO A 159 18.61 1.75 6.81
C PRO A 159 17.21 2.21 7.24
N VAL A 160 16.99 2.49 8.53
CA VAL A 160 15.70 2.97 9.05
C VAL A 160 15.42 4.40 8.54
N ALA A 161 16.37 5.31 8.69
CA ALA A 161 16.24 6.67 8.18
C ALA A 161 16.19 6.69 6.65
N SER A 162 17.05 5.92 5.99
CA SER A 162 17.12 5.86 4.53
C SER A 162 15.84 5.31 3.91
N ALA A 163 15.19 4.31 4.52
CA ALA A 163 13.90 3.80 4.05
C ALA A 163 12.78 4.85 4.11
N ARG A 164 12.76 5.64 5.18
CA ARG A 164 11.79 6.75 5.32
C ARG A 164 12.04 7.85 4.28
N LEU A 165 13.31 8.20 4.05
CA LEU A 165 13.70 9.18 3.04
C LEU A 165 13.37 8.68 1.63
N PHE A 166 13.67 7.42 1.33
CA PHE A 166 13.29 6.81 0.06
C PHE A 166 11.79 6.89 -0.18
N ALA A 167 10.98 6.45 0.78
CA ALA A 167 9.51 6.56 0.67
C ALA A 167 9.03 8.01 0.53
N ALA A 168 9.71 8.97 1.19
CA ALA A 168 9.37 10.39 1.13
C ALA A 168 9.60 10.99 -0.25
N LEU A 169 10.61 10.53 -1.02
CA LEU A 169 10.85 10.98 -2.39
C LEU A 169 9.61 10.78 -3.28
N PHE A 170 8.93 9.66 -3.12
CA PHE A 170 7.73 9.34 -3.91
C PHE A 170 6.46 9.97 -3.33
N LYS A 171 6.33 9.99 -2.00
CA LYS A 171 5.19 10.62 -1.33
C LYS A 171 5.21 12.16 -1.46
N GLY A 172 6.36 12.76 -1.68
CA GLY A 172 6.54 14.20 -1.92
C GLY A 172 6.44 14.59 -3.40
N SER A 173 6.17 13.66 -4.32
CA SER A 173 6.03 13.97 -5.74
C SER A 173 4.89 14.95 -5.98
N ASP A 174 5.14 15.96 -6.82
CA ASP A 174 4.12 16.90 -7.28
C ASP A 174 3.03 16.24 -8.14
N LEU A 175 3.31 15.08 -8.72
CA LEU A 175 2.31 14.28 -9.43
C LEU A 175 1.10 13.95 -8.55
N LEU A 176 1.27 13.80 -7.23
CA LEU A 176 0.16 13.60 -6.28
C LEU A 176 -0.73 14.85 -6.16
N ILE A 177 -0.18 16.02 -6.36
CA ILE A 177 -0.94 17.28 -6.41
C ILE A 177 -1.58 17.44 -7.78
N ILE A 178 -0.81 17.22 -8.86
CA ILE A 178 -1.28 17.29 -10.25
C ILE A 178 -2.49 16.37 -10.46
N ALA A 179 -2.45 15.16 -9.91
CA ALA A 179 -3.55 14.21 -9.99
C ALA A 179 -4.90 14.73 -9.47
N ARG A 180 -4.92 15.84 -8.72
CA ARG A 180 -6.17 16.44 -8.22
C ARG A 180 -6.87 17.31 -9.25
N PHE A 181 -6.15 17.87 -10.22
CA PHE A 181 -6.67 18.78 -11.25
C PHE A 181 -6.38 18.34 -12.67
N ASP A 182 -5.38 17.51 -12.90
CA ASP A 182 -5.03 16.88 -14.18
C ASP A 182 -4.69 15.40 -14.00
N PRO A 183 -5.70 14.52 -13.84
CA PRO A 183 -5.47 13.10 -13.65
C PRO A 183 -4.74 12.44 -14.84
N ALA A 184 -5.02 12.88 -16.06
CA ALA A 184 -4.43 12.30 -17.27
C ALA A 184 -2.90 12.47 -17.29
N ARG A 185 -2.40 13.64 -16.87
CA ARG A 185 -0.98 13.90 -16.75
C ARG A 185 -0.36 13.07 -15.61
N ALA A 186 -1.05 12.94 -14.48
CA ALA A 186 -0.56 12.14 -13.36
C ALA A 186 -0.54 10.63 -13.66
N GLU A 187 -1.28 10.17 -14.68
CA GLU A 187 -1.30 8.80 -15.18
C GLU A 187 -0.33 8.58 -16.36
N ASP A 188 0.33 9.64 -16.85
CA ASP A 188 1.31 9.52 -17.94
C ASP A 188 2.53 8.71 -17.48
N SER A 189 2.67 7.53 -18.06
CA SER A 189 3.77 6.62 -17.75
C SER A 189 5.14 7.26 -17.95
N LYS A 190 5.31 8.14 -18.93
CA LYS A 190 6.60 8.79 -19.21
C LYS A 190 6.97 9.77 -18.09
N GLU A 191 6.01 10.56 -17.59
CA GLU A 191 6.25 11.45 -16.45
C GLU A 191 6.58 10.68 -15.18
N ILE A 192 5.81 9.61 -14.90
CA ILE A 192 6.05 8.73 -13.76
C ILE A 192 7.45 8.11 -13.85
N ASP A 193 7.80 7.52 -14.98
CA ASP A 193 9.07 6.81 -15.17
C ASP A 193 10.25 7.79 -15.10
N SER A 194 10.12 8.98 -15.68
CA SER A 194 11.14 10.03 -15.60
C SER A 194 11.38 10.51 -14.17
N TYR A 195 10.29 10.74 -13.41
CA TYR A 195 10.38 11.10 -12.01
C TYR A 195 11.05 9.99 -11.19
N CYS A 196 10.61 8.74 -11.35
CA CYS A 196 11.16 7.60 -10.61
C CYS A 196 12.65 7.40 -10.89
N THR A 197 13.07 7.48 -12.16
CA THR A 197 14.47 7.37 -12.55
C THR A 197 15.32 8.44 -11.87
N SER A 198 14.86 9.69 -11.88
CA SER A 198 15.58 10.82 -11.25
C SER A 198 15.66 10.66 -9.73
N ALA A 199 14.56 10.25 -9.08
CA ALA A 199 14.51 10.04 -7.64
C ALA A 199 15.44 8.91 -7.18
N VAL A 200 15.45 7.80 -7.92
CA VAL A 200 16.31 6.65 -7.62
C VAL A 200 17.78 7.00 -7.87
N ALA A 201 18.10 7.68 -8.98
CA ALA A 201 19.47 8.13 -9.26
C ALA A 201 20.02 9.04 -8.15
N MET A 202 19.20 9.99 -7.67
CA MET A 202 19.55 10.85 -6.53
C MET A 202 19.76 10.05 -5.25
N PHE A 203 18.90 9.07 -4.96
CA PHE A 203 19.04 8.22 -3.79
C PHE A 203 20.32 7.38 -3.83
N ILE A 204 20.62 6.77 -4.99
CA ILE A 204 21.85 5.98 -5.21
C ILE A 204 23.09 6.87 -5.11
N ALA A 205 23.07 8.08 -5.66
CA ALA A 205 24.19 9.01 -5.55
C ALA A 205 24.53 9.36 -4.09
N ALA A 206 23.51 9.39 -3.21
CA ALA A 206 23.71 9.63 -1.78
C ALA A 206 24.21 8.40 -1.01
N HIS A 207 23.99 7.18 -1.54
CA HIS A 207 24.26 5.91 -0.87
C HIS A 207 25.18 4.99 -1.72
N GLY A 208 25.75 5.48 -2.79
CA GLY A 208 26.69 4.70 -3.62
C GLY A 208 27.85 4.18 -2.77
N ALA A 209 28.31 2.95 -3.05
CA ALA A 209 29.51 2.44 -2.42
C ALA A 209 30.63 3.48 -2.57
N LYS A 210 31.32 3.82 -1.50
CA LYS A 210 32.48 4.70 -1.56
C LYS A 210 33.48 4.03 -2.50
N SER A 211 33.66 4.60 -3.69
CA SER A 211 34.81 4.28 -4.51
C SER A 211 36.02 4.38 -3.60
N GLU A 212 36.79 3.31 -3.48
CA GLU A 212 38.05 3.37 -2.75
C GLU A 212 38.80 4.56 -3.29
N ALA A 213 38.91 5.63 -2.45
CA ALA A 213 39.73 6.75 -2.78
C ALA A 213 41.13 6.18 -2.90
N THR A 214 41.62 6.11 -4.16
CA THR A 214 42.97 5.73 -4.49
C THR A 214 43.90 6.63 -3.67
N ALA A 215 44.56 6.01 -2.70
CA ALA A 215 45.62 6.64 -1.91
C ALA A 215 46.88 6.79 -2.75
#